data_9aaefffffdcde3ca26640eb5978c90e7
#
_entry.id   9aaefffffdcde3ca26640eb5978c90e7
#
_cell.length_a   1.000
_cell.length_b   1.000
_cell.length_c   1.000
_cell.angle_alpha   90.00
_cell.angle_beta   90.00
_cell.angle_gamma   90.00
#
_symmetry.space_group_name_H-M   'P 1'
#
loop_
_entity.id
_entity.type
_entity.pdbx_description
1 polymer ?
#
loop_
_entity_poly.entity_id
_entity_poly.type
_entity_poly.pdbx_seq_one_letter_code
_entity_poly.pdbx_strand_id
1 'polypeptide(L)'
;IIAQQKRVITLNEAIELALENNYQLKQAENNLDLAEYRITSEKADFLPGISSSAGYSTQTGQQFVQETLSFTDITSSGGNARLSASLPIFNGFNNILTLRSSEANKNSSEENLKRAKENIIFETATRFLTVLLNKQQLEDAKESLETSKKLLEQTKAQVEVGSRPNVDLYNQEAAVAQDELTITQRDNALKLSRLQLVRSLQIDPLVEYEFAVPDFDPESAKNSTLVGKNVNSLVEEALINRSDVRSTEFNIESLRYQLQIAKSSLFPTLSASASISSSYSDQARDPRTGGTASFNDQFFDQRVNKSFGLSLNLPIFNNWNRMTQIQSAQVS
;
A
#
# COMPACT_ATOMS: atom_id res chain seq x y z
N ILE A 1 8.03 -5.61 45.19
CA ILE A 1 8.91 -5.27 44.03
C ILE A 1 9.07 -6.57 43.26
N ILE A 2 8.25 -6.74 42.22
CA ILE A 2 8.34 -7.86 41.29
C ILE A 2 9.61 -7.60 40.47
N ALA A 3 10.61 -8.47 40.60
CA ALA A 3 11.79 -8.42 39.75
C ALA A 3 11.30 -8.55 38.30
N GLN A 4 11.39 -7.46 37.55
CA GLN A 4 11.07 -7.43 36.14
C GLN A 4 12.10 -8.31 35.43
N GLN A 5 11.69 -9.50 35.01
CA GLN A 5 12.56 -10.44 34.30
C GLN A 5 12.99 -9.76 32.99
N LYS A 6 14.28 -9.44 32.85
CA LYS A 6 14.83 -8.91 31.61
C LYS A 6 14.57 -9.93 30.49
N ARG A 7 13.82 -9.54 29.50
CA ARG A 7 13.58 -10.40 28.32
C ARG A 7 14.78 -10.30 27.39
N VAL A 8 15.45 -11.42 27.15
CA VAL A 8 16.57 -11.50 26.21
C VAL A 8 16.01 -11.69 24.81
N ILE A 9 16.44 -10.86 23.87
CA ILE A 9 16.04 -10.93 22.46
C ILE A 9 17.29 -11.24 21.63
N THR A 10 17.20 -12.28 20.81
CA THR A 10 18.23 -12.63 19.81
C THR A 10 17.98 -11.86 18.50
N LEU A 11 18.96 -11.85 17.59
CA LEU A 11 18.81 -11.22 16.26
C LEU A 11 17.66 -11.85 15.48
N ASN A 12 17.53 -13.18 15.48
CA ASN A 12 16.47 -13.87 14.76
C ASN A 12 15.09 -13.54 15.32
N GLU A 13 14.95 -13.55 16.67
CA GLU A 13 13.70 -13.14 17.34
C GLU A 13 13.35 -11.67 17.04
N ALA A 14 14.35 -10.78 17.00
CA ALA A 14 14.12 -9.38 16.61
C ALA A 14 13.60 -9.24 15.17
N ILE A 15 14.15 -10.03 14.24
CA ILE A 15 13.68 -10.05 12.84
C ILE A 15 12.24 -10.58 12.76
N GLU A 16 11.93 -11.67 13.46
CA GLU A 16 10.57 -12.24 13.49
C GLU A 16 9.55 -11.23 14.06
N LEU A 17 9.85 -10.60 15.19
CA LEU A 17 9.00 -9.56 15.79
C LEU A 17 8.82 -8.36 14.85
N ALA A 18 9.87 -7.94 14.14
CA ALA A 18 9.79 -6.86 13.19
C ALA A 18 8.88 -7.24 12.00
N LEU A 19 9.01 -8.45 11.46
CA LEU A 19 8.16 -8.93 10.37
C LEU A 19 6.69 -9.11 10.79
N GLU A 20 6.43 -9.51 12.03
CA GLU A 20 5.08 -9.69 12.55
C GLU A 20 4.36 -8.37 12.80
N ASN A 21 5.06 -7.39 13.37
CA ASN A 21 4.44 -6.18 13.89
C ASN A 21 4.57 -4.96 12.96
N ASN A 22 5.46 -4.98 11.95
CA ASN A 22 5.78 -3.79 11.16
C ASN A 22 4.59 -3.33 10.30
N TYR A 23 4.16 -2.08 10.52
CA TYR A 23 3.04 -1.49 9.80
C TYR A 23 3.30 -1.30 8.30
N GLN A 24 4.55 -1.08 7.87
CA GLN A 24 4.91 -0.93 6.46
C GLN A 24 4.73 -2.26 5.72
N LEU A 25 5.04 -3.39 6.39
CA LEU A 25 4.80 -4.70 5.83
C LEU A 25 3.30 -4.96 5.66
N LYS A 26 2.50 -4.68 6.70
CA LYS A 26 1.03 -4.79 6.62
C LYS A 26 0.44 -3.91 5.53
N GLN A 27 0.99 -2.71 5.32
CA GLN A 27 0.59 -1.84 4.21
C GLN A 27 0.92 -2.46 2.85
N ALA A 28 2.10 -3.07 2.69
CA ALA A 28 2.48 -3.76 1.46
C ALA A 28 1.60 -5.00 1.20
N GLU A 29 1.24 -5.77 2.23
CA GLU A 29 0.29 -6.87 2.15
C GLU A 29 -1.10 -6.40 1.71
N ASN A 30 -1.64 -5.36 2.35
CA ASN A 30 -2.92 -4.77 1.95
C ASN A 30 -2.90 -4.24 0.50
N ASN A 31 -1.78 -3.69 0.02
CA ASN A 31 -1.66 -3.26 -1.37
C ASN A 31 -1.68 -4.44 -2.35
N LEU A 32 -1.10 -5.58 -1.97
CA LEU A 32 -1.18 -6.81 -2.75
C LEU A 32 -2.63 -7.34 -2.79
N ASP A 33 -3.31 -7.42 -1.64
CA ASP A 33 -4.72 -7.83 -1.55
C ASP A 33 -5.61 -6.93 -2.43
N LEU A 34 -5.41 -5.61 -2.39
CA LEU A 34 -6.15 -4.68 -3.25
C LEU A 34 -5.91 -4.95 -4.74
N ALA A 35 -4.67 -5.30 -5.12
CA ALA A 35 -4.36 -5.66 -6.51
C ALA A 35 -5.05 -6.98 -6.93
N GLU A 36 -5.16 -7.95 -6.03
CA GLU A 36 -5.89 -9.21 -6.26
C GLU A 36 -7.40 -9.00 -6.37
N TYR A 37 -8.00 -8.19 -5.50
CA TYR A 37 -9.41 -7.81 -5.62
C TYR A 37 -9.69 -7.07 -6.92
N ARG A 38 -8.75 -6.24 -7.39
CA ARG A 38 -8.88 -5.56 -8.67
C ARG A 38 -8.94 -6.55 -9.84
N ILE A 39 -8.08 -7.58 -9.87
CA ILE A 39 -8.16 -8.65 -10.87
C ILE A 39 -9.54 -9.31 -10.86
N THR A 40 -10.11 -9.55 -9.68
CA THR A 40 -11.46 -10.13 -9.55
C THR A 40 -12.51 -9.19 -10.13
N SER A 41 -12.41 -7.89 -9.89
CA SER A 41 -13.29 -6.87 -10.48
C SER A 41 -13.17 -6.84 -12.01
N GLU A 42 -11.94 -6.83 -12.55
CA GLU A 42 -11.72 -6.81 -14.01
C GLU A 42 -12.24 -8.10 -14.71
N LYS A 43 -12.21 -9.24 -14.02
CA LYS A 43 -12.86 -10.47 -14.51
C LYS A 43 -14.38 -10.35 -14.50
N ALA A 44 -14.95 -9.65 -13.53
CA ALA A 44 -16.39 -9.42 -13.46
C ALA A 44 -16.90 -8.51 -14.62
N ASP A 45 -16.04 -7.67 -15.20
CA ASP A 45 -16.40 -6.82 -16.35
C ASP A 45 -16.70 -7.60 -17.64
N PHE A 46 -16.42 -8.91 -17.66
CA PHE A 46 -16.85 -9.82 -18.73
C PHE A 46 -18.27 -10.38 -18.50
N LEU A 47 -18.88 -10.12 -17.35
CA LEU A 47 -20.22 -10.56 -17.01
C LEU A 47 -21.24 -9.44 -17.27
N PRO A 48 -22.53 -9.77 -17.44
CA PRO A 48 -23.56 -8.74 -17.58
C PRO A 48 -23.73 -7.95 -16.28
N GLY A 49 -23.64 -6.64 -16.35
CA GLY A 49 -24.04 -5.74 -15.27
C GLY A 49 -25.56 -5.69 -15.16
N ILE A 50 -26.12 -6.00 -13.99
CA ILE A 50 -27.56 -5.96 -13.72
C ILE A 50 -27.85 -4.80 -12.76
N SER A 51 -28.83 -3.97 -13.13
CA SER A 51 -29.25 -2.84 -12.29
C SER A 51 -30.78 -2.78 -12.21
N SER A 52 -31.28 -2.36 -11.06
CA SER A 52 -32.70 -2.05 -10.88
C SER A 52 -32.88 -0.64 -10.37
N SER A 53 -33.94 0.01 -10.85
CA SER A 53 -34.32 1.35 -10.39
C SER A 53 -35.82 1.43 -10.23
N ALA A 54 -36.27 2.17 -9.22
CA ALA A 54 -37.67 2.52 -9.03
C ALA A 54 -37.75 3.98 -8.63
N GLY A 55 -38.74 4.67 -9.13
CA GLY A 55 -38.98 6.07 -8.83
C GLY A 55 -40.49 6.36 -8.72
N TYR A 56 -40.84 7.32 -7.89
CA TYR A 56 -42.17 7.91 -7.81
C TYR A 56 -42.03 9.43 -7.82
N SER A 57 -42.85 10.10 -8.60
CA SER A 57 -42.83 11.56 -8.71
C SER A 57 -44.22 12.11 -8.80
N THR A 58 -44.41 13.29 -8.24
CA THR A 58 -45.58 14.10 -8.41
C THR A 58 -45.18 15.40 -9.08
N GLN A 59 -45.87 15.74 -10.16
CA GLN A 59 -45.63 16.96 -10.91
C GLN A 59 -46.93 17.79 -10.97
N THR A 60 -46.85 19.06 -10.61
CA THR A 60 -47.93 20.03 -10.71
C THR A 60 -47.53 21.06 -11.75
N GLY A 61 -48.44 21.34 -12.68
CA GLY A 61 -48.18 22.33 -13.71
C GLY A 61 -49.27 22.39 -14.76
N GLN A 62 -49.17 23.37 -15.66
CA GLN A 62 -50.12 23.54 -16.73
C GLN A 62 -49.87 22.46 -17.82
N GLN A 63 -50.89 21.68 -18.09
CA GLN A 63 -50.91 20.71 -19.18
C GLN A 63 -52.02 21.08 -20.21
N PHE A 64 -51.71 20.85 -21.49
CA PHE A 64 -52.70 20.98 -22.54
C PHE A 64 -53.63 19.78 -22.48
N VAL A 65 -54.88 20.02 -22.21
CA VAL A 65 -55.95 18.99 -22.21
C VAL A 65 -56.65 19.04 -23.55
N GLN A 66 -56.51 17.98 -24.30
CA GLN A 66 -56.97 17.90 -25.71
C GLN A 66 -58.50 17.88 -25.81
N GLU A 67 -59.22 17.37 -24.79
CA GLU A 67 -60.65 17.33 -24.72
C GLU A 67 -61.29 18.74 -24.60
N THR A 68 -60.61 19.63 -23.89
CA THR A 68 -61.09 21.01 -23.66
C THR A 68 -60.36 22.06 -24.49
N LEU A 69 -59.34 21.64 -25.26
CA LEU A 69 -58.43 22.49 -26.06
C LEU A 69 -57.85 23.66 -25.22
N SER A 70 -57.61 23.43 -23.95
CA SER A 70 -57.16 24.48 -22.99
C SER A 70 -56.00 23.97 -22.13
N PHE A 71 -55.23 24.92 -21.61
CA PHE A 71 -54.22 24.63 -20.58
C PHE A 71 -54.93 24.65 -19.21
N THR A 72 -54.73 23.58 -18.47
CA THR A 72 -55.28 23.42 -17.10
C THR A 72 -54.19 23.04 -16.15
N ASP A 73 -54.18 23.57 -14.93
CA ASP A 73 -53.29 23.15 -13.87
C ASP A 73 -53.68 21.75 -13.39
N ILE A 74 -52.82 20.81 -13.64
CA ILE A 74 -53.03 19.41 -13.29
C ILE A 74 -51.89 18.96 -12.35
N THR A 75 -52.25 18.28 -11.30
CA THR A 75 -51.29 17.51 -10.48
C THR A 75 -51.34 16.05 -10.95
N SER A 76 -50.23 15.54 -11.45
CA SER A 76 -50.12 14.15 -11.84
C SER A 76 -49.05 13.44 -11.02
N SER A 77 -49.34 12.25 -10.59
CA SER A 77 -48.43 11.38 -9.85
C SER A 77 -48.17 10.10 -10.62
N GLY A 78 -46.91 9.69 -10.67
CA GLY A 78 -46.53 8.49 -11.37
C GLY A 78 -45.35 7.78 -10.76
N GLY A 79 -45.29 6.50 -10.97
CA GLY A 79 -44.16 5.63 -10.56
C GLY A 79 -43.65 4.82 -11.74
N ASN A 80 -42.39 4.51 -11.70
CA ASN A 80 -41.76 3.60 -12.65
C ASN A 80 -40.80 2.63 -11.92
N ALA A 81 -40.69 1.43 -12.48
CA ALA A 81 -39.66 0.48 -12.09
C ALA A 81 -39.02 -0.09 -13.36
N ARG A 82 -37.71 -0.29 -13.25
CA ARG A 82 -36.91 -0.83 -14.36
C ARG A 82 -35.88 -1.82 -13.82
N LEU A 83 -35.73 -2.95 -14.47
CA LEU A 83 -34.62 -3.89 -14.35
C LEU A 83 -33.90 -3.92 -15.69
N SER A 84 -32.59 -3.71 -15.70
CA SER A 84 -31.80 -3.72 -16.93
C SER A 84 -30.54 -4.55 -16.75
N ALA A 85 -30.17 -5.25 -17.82
CA ALA A 85 -28.91 -5.97 -17.94
C ALA A 85 -28.15 -5.42 -19.14
N SER A 86 -26.84 -5.21 -19.01
CA SER A 86 -25.97 -4.76 -20.08
C SER A 86 -24.70 -5.60 -20.10
N LEU A 87 -24.31 -6.09 -21.28
CA LEU A 87 -23.13 -6.90 -21.51
C LEU A 87 -22.28 -6.29 -22.63
N PRO A 88 -21.03 -5.88 -22.37
CA PRO A 88 -20.10 -5.53 -23.43
C PRO A 88 -19.67 -6.81 -24.16
N ILE A 89 -20.05 -6.97 -25.43
CA ILE A 89 -19.63 -8.12 -26.27
C ILE A 89 -18.25 -7.90 -26.84
N PHE A 90 -17.98 -6.67 -27.27
CA PHE A 90 -16.68 -6.25 -27.78
C PHE A 90 -16.45 -4.77 -27.47
N ASN A 91 -15.30 -4.45 -26.91
CA ASN A 91 -14.91 -3.09 -26.52
C ASN A 91 -13.48 -2.74 -26.99
N GLY A 92 -13.08 -3.21 -28.18
CA GLY A 92 -11.76 -2.95 -28.70
C GLY A 92 -10.65 -3.64 -27.93
N PHE A 93 -10.91 -4.79 -27.30
CA PHE A 93 -10.02 -5.53 -26.41
C PHE A 93 -9.72 -4.84 -25.06
N ASN A 94 -10.41 -3.75 -24.73
CA ASN A 94 -10.17 -2.96 -23.51
C ASN A 94 -10.18 -3.85 -22.25
N ASN A 95 -11.24 -4.65 -22.02
CA ASN A 95 -11.33 -5.51 -20.81
C ASN A 95 -10.18 -6.51 -20.72
N ILE A 96 -9.77 -7.12 -21.84
CA ILE A 96 -8.65 -8.06 -21.85
C ILE A 96 -7.34 -7.36 -21.49
N LEU A 97 -7.10 -6.17 -22.07
CA LEU A 97 -5.89 -5.39 -21.83
C LEU A 97 -5.86 -4.81 -20.40
N THR A 98 -7.02 -4.40 -19.87
CA THR A 98 -7.14 -3.93 -18.48
C THR A 98 -6.88 -5.06 -17.49
N LEU A 99 -7.41 -6.26 -17.77
CA LEU A 99 -7.10 -7.44 -16.97
C LEU A 99 -5.59 -7.75 -16.98
N ARG A 100 -4.93 -7.71 -18.15
CA ARG A 100 -3.47 -7.92 -18.27
C ARG A 100 -2.67 -6.85 -17.53
N SER A 101 -3.09 -5.58 -17.63
CA SER A 101 -2.48 -4.49 -16.87
C SER A 101 -2.60 -4.70 -15.36
N SER A 102 -3.77 -5.16 -14.89
CA SER A 102 -4.01 -5.46 -13.47
C SER A 102 -3.21 -6.68 -12.99
N GLU A 103 -3.03 -7.72 -13.84
CA GLU A 103 -2.16 -8.86 -13.54
C GLU A 103 -0.69 -8.42 -13.39
N ALA A 104 -0.20 -7.56 -14.30
CA ALA A 104 1.15 -7.01 -14.19
C ALA A 104 1.32 -6.14 -12.93
N ASN A 105 0.33 -5.31 -12.59
CA ASN A 105 0.33 -4.52 -11.35
C ASN A 105 0.34 -5.40 -10.09
N LYS A 106 -0.41 -6.51 -10.09
CA LYS A 106 -0.39 -7.50 -9.00
C LYS A 106 1.01 -8.09 -8.83
N ASN A 107 1.66 -8.50 -9.93
CA ASN A 107 3.01 -9.04 -9.90
C ASN A 107 4.03 -7.99 -9.38
N SER A 108 3.88 -6.71 -9.78
CA SER A 108 4.67 -5.60 -9.24
C SER A 108 4.47 -5.44 -7.73
N SER A 109 3.22 -5.51 -7.24
CA SER A 109 2.89 -5.42 -5.81
C SER A 109 3.47 -6.59 -5.01
N GLU A 110 3.51 -7.79 -5.58
CA GLU A 110 4.10 -8.98 -4.98
C GLU A 110 5.62 -8.83 -4.80
N GLU A 111 6.32 -8.31 -5.80
CA GLU A 111 7.76 -8.04 -5.71
C GLU A 111 8.03 -6.87 -4.74
N ASN A 112 7.15 -5.85 -4.66
CA ASN A 112 7.23 -4.78 -3.67
C ASN A 112 7.07 -5.29 -2.24
N LEU A 113 6.18 -6.27 -2.02
CA LEU A 113 6.04 -6.93 -0.72
C LEU A 113 7.32 -7.68 -0.32
N LYS A 114 7.95 -8.41 -1.28
CA LYS A 114 9.25 -9.05 -1.04
C LYS A 114 10.31 -8.03 -0.68
N ARG A 115 10.37 -6.90 -1.41
CA ARG A 115 11.30 -5.82 -1.13
C ARG A 115 11.08 -5.19 0.25
N ALA A 116 9.82 -5.01 0.65
CA ALA A 116 9.49 -4.52 1.99
C ALA A 116 10.03 -5.46 3.08
N LYS A 117 9.87 -6.78 2.92
CA LYS A 117 10.42 -7.78 3.85
C LYS A 117 11.95 -7.71 3.93
N GLU A 118 12.64 -7.66 2.79
CA GLU A 118 14.10 -7.53 2.71
C GLU A 118 14.60 -6.27 3.44
N ASN A 119 13.93 -5.14 3.21
CA ASN A 119 14.28 -3.86 3.84
C ASN A 119 14.10 -3.91 5.37
N ILE A 120 13.01 -4.49 5.86
CA ILE A 120 12.74 -4.64 7.30
C ILE A 120 13.81 -5.53 7.95
N ILE A 121 14.16 -6.66 7.31
CA ILE A 121 15.22 -7.55 7.81
C ILE A 121 16.54 -6.80 7.91
N PHE A 122 16.94 -6.10 6.85
CA PHE A 122 18.19 -5.34 6.81
C PHE A 122 18.21 -4.20 7.85
N GLU A 123 17.13 -3.44 7.95
CA GLU A 123 17.03 -2.35 8.92
C GLU A 123 17.06 -2.85 10.36
N THR A 124 16.34 -3.93 10.66
CA THR A 124 16.32 -4.55 11.98
C THR A 124 17.69 -5.07 12.36
N ALA A 125 18.36 -5.79 11.46
CA ALA A 125 19.72 -6.29 11.70
C ALA A 125 20.70 -5.14 11.94
N THR A 126 20.64 -4.07 11.15
CA THR A 126 21.49 -2.89 11.29
C THR A 126 21.28 -2.21 12.64
N ARG A 127 20.02 -1.99 13.05
CA ARG A 127 19.68 -1.39 14.35
C ARG A 127 20.11 -2.26 15.53
N PHE A 128 19.91 -3.58 15.40
CA PHE A 128 20.34 -4.56 16.41
C PHE A 128 21.84 -4.51 16.61
N LEU A 129 22.62 -4.58 15.55
CA LEU A 129 24.08 -4.50 15.59
C LEU A 129 24.58 -3.14 16.13
N THR A 130 23.85 -2.05 15.84
CA THR A 130 24.16 -0.71 16.38
C THR A 130 24.00 -0.68 17.91
N VAL A 131 22.99 -1.37 18.47
CA VAL A 131 22.84 -1.50 19.94
C VAL A 131 24.02 -2.25 20.54
N LEU A 132 24.44 -3.37 19.93
CA LEU A 132 25.58 -4.15 20.40
C LEU A 132 26.88 -3.36 20.32
N LEU A 133 27.10 -2.61 19.24
CA LEU A 133 28.26 -1.73 19.07
C LEU A 133 28.30 -0.66 20.17
N ASN A 134 27.18 0.03 20.43
CA ASN A 134 27.12 1.05 21.48
C ASN A 134 27.29 0.45 22.88
N LYS A 135 26.81 -0.79 23.10
CA LYS A 135 27.08 -1.52 24.37
C LYS A 135 28.58 -1.76 24.56
N GLN A 136 29.26 -2.27 23.52
CA GLN A 136 30.69 -2.50 23.56
C GLN A 136 31.48 -1.22 23.80
N GLN A 137 31.15 -0.13 23.07
CA GLN A 137 31.81 1.17 23.25
C GLN A 137 31.62 1.76 24.65
N LEU A 138 30.52 1.48 25.33
CA LEU A 138 30.30 1.89 26.70
C LEU A 138 31.22 1.09 27.66
N GLU A 139 31.35 -0.22 27.44
CA GLU A 139 32.24 -1.07 28.25
C GLU A 139 33.73 -0.64 28.06
N ASP A 140 34.16 -0.40 26.82
CA ASP A 140 35.51 0.09 26.50
C ASP A 140 35.79 1.45 27.18
N ALA A 141 34.81 2.36 27.20
CA ALA A 141 34.92 3.66 27.87
C ALA A 141 35.04 3.51 29.39
N LYS A 142 34.34 2.55 30.00
CA LYS A 142 34.46 2.26 31.44
C LYS A 142 35.84 1.71 31.79
N GLU A 143 36.38 0.81 30.95
CA GLU A 143 37.74 0.26 31.15
C GLU A 143 38.80 1.36 31.00
N SER A 144 38.63 2.28 30.02
CA SER A 144 39.50 3.47 29.88
C SER A 144 39.47 4.34 31.12
N LEU A 145 38.29 4.65 31.67
CA LEU A 145 38.18 5.43 32.91
C LEU A 145 38.86 4.75 34.10
N GLU A 146 38.71 3.42 34.26
CA GLU A 146 39.38 2.69 35.32
C GLU A 146 40.91 2.81 35.23
N THR A 147 41.45 2.72 33.99
CA THR A 147 42.87 2.90 33.72
C THR A 147 43.35 4.32 34.04
N SER A 148 42.58 5.34 33.62
CA SER A 148 42.87 6.76 33.89
C SER A 148 42.83 7.06 35.38
N LYS A 149 41.90 6.47 36.14
CA LYS A 149 41.84 6.61 37.62
C LYS A 149 43.03 5.99 38.31
N LYS A 150 43.50 4.81 37.88
CA LYS A 150 44.73 4.18 38.42
C LYS A 150 45.97 5.04 38.16
N LEU A 151 46.05 5.63 36.94
CA LEU A 151 47.15 6.52 36.59
C LEU A 151 47.11 7.84 37.39
N LEU A 152 45.91 8.37 37.68
CA LEU A 152 45.72 9.53 38.53
C LEU A 152 46.26 9.26 39.96
N GLU A 153 45.92 8.11 40.57
CA GLU A 153 46.40 7.71 41.89
C GLU A 153 47.93 7.61 41.92
N GLN A 154 48.54 7.00 40.88
CA GLN A 154 49.99 6.90 40.73
C GLN A 154 50.65 8.27 40.61
N THR A 155 50.08 9.16 39.74
CA THR A 155 50.58 10.50 39.54
C THR A 155 50.49 11.33 40.82
N LYS A 156 49.40 11.23 41.58
CA LYS A 156 49.17 11.89 42.84
C LYS A 156 50.25 11.49 43.89
N ALA A 157 50.51 10.19 44.05
CA ALA A 157 51.55 9.70 44.93
C ALA A 157 52.94 10.18 44.53
N GLN A 158 53.24 10.27 43.21
CA GLN A 158 54.53 10.77 42.70
C GLN A 158 54.71 12.28 42.95
N VAL A 159 53.64 13.07 42.86
CA VAL A 159 53.64 14.50 43.16
C VAL A 159 53.80 14.75 44.65
N GLU A 160 53.14 13.98 45.51
CA GLU A 160 53.23 14.08 46.94
C GLU A 160 54.67 13.84 47.43
N VAL A 161 55.45 12.92 46.84
CA VAL A 161 56.86 12.68 47.17
C VAL A 161 57.84 13.59 46.41
N GLY A 162 57.29 14.58 45.59
CA GLY A 162 58.10 15.55 44.89
C GLY A 162 58.81 15.06 43.62
N SER A 163 58.43 13.85 43.10
CA SER A 163 59.08 13.25 41.95
C SER A 163 58.42 13.70 40.61
N ARG A 164 57.24 14.38 40.66
CA ARG A 164 56.56 15.00 39.51
C ARG A 164 56.03 16.39 39.84
N PRO A 165 55.89 17.27 38.83
CA PRO A 165 55.31 18.60 39.01
C PRO A 165 53.78 18.53 39.14
N ASN A 166 53.15 19.49 39.87
CA ASN A 166 51.69 19.58 40.06
C ASN A 166 50.92 19.70 38.75
N VAL A 167 51.53 20.20 37.70
CA VAL A 167 50.90 20.32 36.37
C VAL A 167 50.50 18.96 35.79
N ASP A 168 51.28 17.92 36.06
CA ASP A 168 50.98 16.55 35.65
C ASP A 168 49.73 15.98 36.36
N LEU A 169 49.55 16.34 37.65
CA LEU A 169 48.36 15.98 38.43
C LEU A 169 47.10 16.62 37.80
N TYR A 170 47.13 17.95 37.52
CA TYR A 170 45.99 18.63 36.93
C TYR A 170 45.66 18.13 35.53
N ASN A 171 46.66 17.78 34.73
CA ASN A 171 46.44 17.17 33.42
C ASN A 171 45.76 15.80 33.56
N GLN A 172 46.14 15.00 34.52
CA GLN A 172 45.53 13.69 34.74
C GLN A 172 44.11 13.78 35.31
N GLU A 173 43.85 14.76 36.19
CA GLU A 173 42.50 15.07 36.67
C GLU A 173 41.58 15.47 35.50
N ALA A 174 42.08 16.31 34.57
CA ALA A 174 41.34 16.68 33.37
C ALA A 174 41.07 15.48 32.43
N ALA A 175 42.03 14.55 32.31
CA ALA A 175 41.86 13.32 31.53
C ALA A 175 40.74 12.43 32.13
N VAL A 176 40.74 12.23 33.49
CA VAL A 176 39.68 11.48 34.16
C VAL A 176 38.31 12.12 33.95
N ALA A 177 38.20 13.46 34.08
CA ALA A 177 36.95 14.18 33.83
C ALA A 177 36.45 14.02 32.36
N GLN A 178 37.40 14.00 31.41
CA GLN A 178 37.07 13.77 29.99
C GLN A 178 36.56 12.33 29.77
N ASP A 179 37.14 11.31 30.44
CA ASP A 179 36.65 9.93 30.33
C ASP A 179 35.28 9.76 30.98
N GLU A 180 34.99 10.44 32.10
CA GLU A 180 33.65 10.46 32.72
C GLU A 180 32.59 11.09 31.80
N LEU A 181 32.95 12.18 31.11
CA LEU A 181 32.08 12.76 30.06
C LEU A 181 31.84 11.76 28.94
N THR A 182 32.88 11.08 28.47
CA THR A 182 32.81 10.06 27.42
C THR A 182 31.85 8.92 27.79
N ILE A 183 31.92 8.41 29.02
CA ILE A 183 30.99 7.38 29.53
C ILE A 183 29.54 7.89 29.44
N THR A 184 29.29 9.13 29.87
CA THR A 184 27.95 9.72 29.82
C THR A 184 27.42 9.80 28.39
N GLN A 185 28.26 10.17 27.44
CA GLN A 185 27.93 10.23 26.01
C GLN A 185 27.64 8.83 25.46
N ARG A 186 28.45 7.81 25.80
CA ARG A 186 28.25 6.42 25.34
C ARG A 186 27.00 5.78 25.94
N ASP A 187 26.72 6.03 27.21
CA ASP A 187 25.50 5.56 27.88
C ASP A 187 24.23 6.16 27.21
N ASN A 188 24.25 7.46 26.89
CA ASN A 188 23.15 8.09 26.17
C ASN A 188 22.98 7.52 24.75
N ALA A 189 24.09 7.26 24.05
CA ALA A 189 24.06 6.64 22.71
C ALA A 189 23.45 5.22 22.76
N LEU A 190 23.83 4.43 23.77
CA LEU A 190 23.26 3.10 23.99
C LEU A 190 21.75 3.17 24.30
N LYS A 191 21.32 4.07 25.19
CA LYS A 191 19.92 4.25 25.53
C LYS A 191 19.10 4.64 24.30
N LEU A 192 19.61 5.57 23.48
CA LEU A 192 18.95 6.02 22.26
C LEU A 192 18.83 4.88 21.23
N SER A 193 19.91 4.14 20.98
CA SER A 193 19.89 3.03 20.02
C SER A 193 18.95 1.89 20.47
N ARG A 194 18.90 1.57 21.78
CA ARG A 194 17.92 0.64 22.33
C ARG A 194 16.48 1.09 22.08
N LEU A 195 16.17 2.36 22.37
CA LEU A 195 14.83 2.91 22.15
C LEU A 195 14.44 2.87 20.67
N GLN A 196 15.39 3.19 19.77
CA GLN A 196 15.14 3.12 18.33
C GLN A 196 14.86 1.70 17.84
N LEU A 197 15.58 0.70 18.36
CA LEU A 197 15.34 -0.70 18.04
C LEU A 197 13.98 -1.17 18.58
N VAL A 198 13.69 -0.96 19.86
CA VAL A 198 12.40 -1.32 20.48
C VAL A 198 11.23 -0.71 19.73
N ARG A 199 11.36 0.56 19.32
CA ARG A 199 10.35 1.25 18.49
C ARG A 199 10.21 0.61 17.11
N SER A 200 11.30 0.19 16.48
CA SER A 200 11.23 -0.47 15.16
C SER A 200 10.59 -1.86 15.22
N LEU A 201 10.76 -2.56 16.35
CA LEU A 201 10.11 -3.84 16.63
C LEU A 201 8.64 -3.71 17.04
N GLN A 202 8.17 -2.47 17.33
CA GLN A 202 6.83 -2.17 17.84
C GLN A 202 6.45 -2.98 19.11
N ILE A 203 7.41 -3.20 19.98
CA ILE A 203 7.22 -3.84 21.29
C ILE A 203 7.14 -2.78 22.39
N ASP A 204 6.67 -3.18 23.60
CA ASP A 204 6.45 -2.26 24.71
C ASP A 204 7.77 -1.60 25.17
N PRO A 205 7.91 -0.26 25.06
CA PRO A 205 9.13 0.45 25.46
C PRO A 205 9.34 0.52 26.99
N LEU A 206 8.34 0.15 27.79
CA LEU A 206 8.43 0.15 29.26
C LEU A 206 9.07 -1.13 29.81
N VAL A 207 9.22 -2.16 28.97
CA VAL A 207 9.89 -3.41 29.35
C VAL A 207 11.39 -3.28 29.10
N GLU A 208 12.19 -3.76 30.06
CA GLU A 208 13.65 -3.79 29.90
C GLU A 208 14.07 -5.02 29.07
N TYR A 209 14.63 -4.75 27.89
CA TYR A 209 15.12 -5.79 26.98
C TYR A 209 16.65 -5.87 27.03
N GLU A 210 17.18 -7.09 27.01
CA GLU A 210 18.58 -7.35 26.76
C GLU A 210 18.76 -7.97 25.38
N PHE A 211 19.75 -7.47 24.62
CA PHE A 211 20.04 -7.95 23.27
C PHE A 211 21.26 -8.85 23.31
N ALA A 212 21.06 -10.12 22.91
CA ALA A 212 22.10 -11.12 22.93
C ALA A 212 23.08 -10.92 21.77
N VAL A 213 24.37 -11.09 22.02
CA VAL A 213 25.36 -11.10 20.94
C VAL A 213 25.12 -12.35 20.10
N PRO A 214 24.92 -12.22 18.77
CA PRO A 214 24.77 -13.38 17.91
C PRO A 214 26.04 -14.22 17.89
N ASP A 215 25.87 -15.53 17.87
CA ASP A 215 26.98 -16.45 17.64
C ASP A 215 27.41 -16.34 16.19
N PHE A 216 28.50 -15.65 15.95
CA PHE A 216 29.04 -15.37 14.62
C PHE A 216 30.32 -16.13 14.41
N ASP A 217 30.29 -17.08 13.47
CA ASP A 217 31.48 -17.76 12.99
C ASP A 217 32.16 -16.97 11.85
N PRO A 218 33.33 -16.35 12.08
CA PRO A 218 34.04 -15.60 11.04
C PRO A 218 34.43 -16.44 9.82
N GLU A 219 34.62 -17.76 9.99
CA GLU A 219 34.96 -18.64 8.87
C GLU A 219 33.78 -18.86 7.93
N SER A 220 32.55 -18.85 8.43
CA SER A 220 31.35 -18.94 7.60
C SER A 220 31.21 -17.74 6.65
N ALA A 221 31.63 -16.55 7.10
CA ALA A 221 31.64 -15.34 6.26
C ALA A 221 32.68 -15.40 5.15
N LYS A 222 33.87 -15.98 5.40
CA LYS A 222 34.90 -16.17 4.38
C LYS A 222 34.48 -17.19 3.30
N ASN A 223 33.69 -18.17 3.68
CA ASN A 223 33.17 -19.21 2.80
C ASN A 223 31.88 -18.79 2.07
N SER A 224 31.45 -17.53 2.22
CA SER A 224 30.29 -16.99 1.48
C SER A 224 30.54 -17.12 -0.04
N THR A 225 29.52 -17.58 -0.76
CA THR A 225 29.54 -17.69 -2.23
C THR A 225 29.75 -16.35 -2.95
N LEU A 226 29.68 -15.24 -2.22
CA LEU A 226 29.90 -13.89 -2.73
C LEU A 226 31.39 -13.50 -2.74
N VAL A 227 32.21 -14.15 -1.89
CA VAL A 227 33.67 -13.85 -1.81
C VAL A 227 34.37 -14.40 -3.01
N GLY A 228 35.09 -13.53 -3.75
CA GLY A 228 35.86 -13.90 -4.94
C GLY A 228 35.11 -13.85 -6.28
N LYS A 229 33.80 -13.54 -6.27
CA LYS A 229 33.07 -13.30 -7.52
C LYS A 229 33.50 -11.96 -8.16
N ASN A 230 33.52 -11.91 -9.50
CA ASN A 230 33.74 -10.68 -10.24
C ASN A 230 32.54 -9.71 -10.03
N VAL A 231 32.82 -8.42 -9.92
CA VAL A 231 31.78 -7.38 -9.76
C VAL A 231 30.72 -7.47 -10.84
N ASN A 232 31.10 -7.72 -12.10
CA ASN A 232 30.13 -7.83 -13.19
C ASN A 232 29.15 -9.01 -12.99
N SER A 233 29.65 -10.18 -12.54
CA SER A 233 28.77 -11.32 -12.25
C SER A 233 27.85 -11.08 -11.06
N LEU A 234 28.29 -10.30 -10.05
CA LEU A 234 27.45 -9.89 -8.93
C LEU A 234 26.35 -8.91 -9.35
N VAL A 235 26.67 -8.00 -10.27
CA VAL A 235 25.69 -7.05 -10.85
C VAL A 235 24.63 -7.82 -11.67
N GLU A 236 25.05 -8.76 -12.53
CA GLU A 236 24.11 -9.59 -13.30
C GLU A 236 23.19 -10.41 -12.39
N GLU A 237 23.75 -11.05 -11.35
CA GLU A 237 22.96 -11.79 -10.37
C GLU A 237 22.00 -10.88 -9.59
N ALA A 238 22.44 -9.67 -9.23
CA ALA A 238 21.60 -8.69 -8.55
C ALA A 238 20.44 -8.22 -9.46
N LEU A 239 20.69 -7.94 -10.73
CA LEU A 239 19.63 -7.52 -11.67
C LEU A 239 18.55 -8.60 -11.85
N ILE A 240 18.92 -9.88 -11.77
CA ILE A 240 17.97 -10.99 -11.91
C ILE A 240 17.15 -11.18 -10.59
N ASN A 241 17.80 -11.05 -9.44
CA ASN A 241 17.22 -11.46 -8.15
C ASN A 241 16.60 -10.32 -7.34
N ARG A 242 16.94 -9.06 -7.62
CA ARG A 242 16.44 -7.91 -6.85
C ARG A 242 14.96 -7.66 -7.09
N SER A 243 14.19 -7.71 -6.03
CA SER A 243 12.73 -7.52 -6.06
C SER A 243 12.31 -6.14 -6.56
N ASP A 244 13.10 -5.08 -6.30
CA ASP A 244 12.80 -3.72 -6.79
C ASP A 244 12.99 -3.58 -8.31
N VAL A 245 13.97 -4.27 -8.91
CA VAL A 245 14.14 -4.32 -10.36
C VAL A 245 12.97 -5.04 -11.01
N ARG A 246 12.61 -6.22 -10.49
CA ARG A 246 11.50 -7.03 -11.02
C ARG A 246 10.15 -6.29 -10.87
N SER A 247 9.93 -5.62 -9.74
CA SER A 247 8.75 -4.78 -9.56
C SER A 247 8.64 -3.68 -10.62
N THR A 248 9.78 -3.04 -10.95
CA THR A 248 9.84 -2.01 -11.98
C THR A 248 9.57 -2.58 -13.38
N GLU A 249 10.08 -3.77 -13.69
CA GLU A 249 9.81 -4.47 -14.97
C GLU A 249 8.31 -4.76 -15.14
N PHE A 250 7.64 -5.29 -14.10
CA PHE A 250 6.20 -5.51 -14.13
C PHE A 250 5.41 -4.19 -14.24
N ASN A 251 5.89 -3.12 -13.61
CA ASN A 251 5.28 -1.80 -13.76
C ASN A 251 5.38 -1.29 -15.21
N ILE A 252 6.54 -1.46 -15.86
CA ILE A 252 6.73 -1.13 -17.27
C ILE A 252 5.78 -1.99 -18.15
N GLU A 253 5.61 -3.26 -17.84
CA GLU A 253 4.67 -4.13 -18.55
C GLU A 253 3.23 -3.62 -18.41
N SER A 254 2.81 -3.24 -17.21
CA SER A 254 1.50 -2.63 -16.96
C SER A 254 1.30 -1.35 -17.78
N LEU A 255 2.30 -0.46 -17.84
CA LEU A 255 2.26 0.78 -18.64
C LEU A 255 2.17 0.48 -20.14
N ARG A 256 2.81 -0.57 -20.63
CA ARG A 256 2.67 -1.03 -22.02
C ARG A 256 1.23 -1.47 -22.33
N TYR A 257 0.58 -2.18 -21.41
CA TYR A 257 -0.85 -2.51 -21.55
C TYR A 257 -1.72 -1.25 -21.49
N GLN A 258 -1.42 -0.28 -20.64
CA GLN A 258 -2.16 1.01 -20.59
C GLN A 258 -2.07 1.78 -21.91
N LEU A 259 -0.92 1.77 -22.58
CA LEU A 259 -0.80 2.33 -23.93
C LEU A 259 -1.71 1.58 -24.93
N GLN A 260 -1.77 0.24 -24.84
CA GLN A 260 -2.68 -0.54 -25.70
C GLN A 260 -4.15 -0.27 -25.38
N ILE A 261 -4.50 -0.08 -24.10
CA ILE A 261 -5.84 0.34 -23.67
C ILE A 261 -6.19 1.71 -24.26
N ALA A 262 -5.28 2.68 -24.24
CA ALA A 262 -5.53 3.97 -24.89
C ALA A 262 -5.81 3.81 -26.40
N LYS A 263 -5.03 2.94 -27.08
CA LYS A 263 -5.24 2.62 -28.51
C LYS A 263 -6.56 1.88 -28.75
N SER A 264 -7.04 1.07 -27.80
CA SER A 264 -8.30 0.33 -27.92
C SER A 264 -9.51 1.24 -28.08
N SER A 265 -9.42 2.48 -27.60
CA SER A 265 -10.45 3.51 -27.78
C SER A 265 -10.75 3.89 -29.23
N LEU A 266 -9.88 3.51 -30.18
CA LEU A 266 -10.08 3.72 -31.61
C LEU A 266 -10.98 2.66 -32.27
N PHE A 267 -11.17 1.51 -31.63
CA PHE A 267 -11.96 0.41 -32.15
C PHE A 267 -13.46 0.61 -31.86
N PRO A 268 -14.34 -0.01 -32.66
CA PRO A 268 -15.78 -0.01 -32.38
C PRO A 268 -16.06 -0.76 -31.07
N THR A 269 -17.21 -0.43 -30.46
CA THR A 269 -17.73 -1.16 -29.30
C THR A 269 -19.08 -1.77 -29.62
N LEU A 270 -19.29 -3.02 -29.22
CA LEU A 270 -20.54 -3.75 -29.37
C LEU A 270 -21.05 -4.15 -28.01
N SER A 271 -22.26 -3.77 -27.67
CA SER A 271 -22.93 -4.15 -26.42
C SER A 271 -24.30 -4.75 -26.66
N ALA A 272 -24.66 -5.72 -25.82
CA ALA A 272 -26.02 -6.22 -25.71
C ALA A 272 -26.70 -5.63 -24.50
N SER A 273 -27.97 -5.32 -24.60
CA SER A 273 -28.79 -4.84 -23.49
C SER A 273 -30.14 -5.52 -23.48
N ALA A 274 -30.65 -5.79 -22.30
CA ALA A 274 -32.00 -6.27 -22.07
C ALA A 274 -32.62 -5.46 -20.94
N SER A 275 -33.90 -5.09 -21.07
CA SER A 275 -34.58 -4.45 -19.95
C SER A 275 -36.04 -4.83 -19.87
N ILE A 276 -36.54 -4.87 -18.64
CA ILE A 276 -37.96 -4.90 -18.34
C ILE A 276 -38.28 -3.67 -17.53
N SER A 277 -39.30 -2.95 -17.92
CA SER A 277 -39.77 -1.75 -17.21
C SER A 277 -41.27 -1.71 -17.14
N SER A 278 -41.76 -1.10 -16.08
CA SER A 278 -43.19 -0.84 -15.92
C SER A 278 -43.39 0.55 -15.33
N SER A 279 -44.58 1.11 -15.59
CA SER A 279 -44.91 2.43 -15.07
C SER A 279 -46.36 2.49 -14.59
N TYR A 280 -46.62 3.37 -13.65
CA TYR A 280 -47.93 3.72 -13.12
C TYR A 280 -48.16 5.24 -13.26
N SER A 281 -49.39 5.63 -13.57
CA SER A 281 -49.81 7.04 -13.53
C SER A 281 -51.23 7.12 -13.00
N ASP A 282 -51.49 8.06 -12.09
CA ASP A 282 -52.82 8.35 -11.55
C ASP A 282 -53.79 8.95 -12.60
N GLN A 283 -53.25 9.51 -13.69
CA GLN A 283 -54.02 10.05 -14.84
C GLN A 283 -54.35 8.99 -15.89
N ALA A 284 -53.86 7.78 -15.74
CA ALA A 284 -54.09 6.73 -16.72
C ALA A 284 -55.54 6.20 -16.70
N ARG A 285 -56.18 6.14 -17.83
CA ARG A 285 -57.52 5.61 -17.98
C ARG A 285 -57.51 4.19 -18.55
N ASP A 286 -58.42 3.36 -18.07
CA ASP A 286 -58.63 2.02 -18.62
C ASP A 286 -59.39 2.19 -19.97
N PRO A 287 -58.81 1.71 -21.09
CA PRO A 287 -59.43 1.82 -22.39
C PRO A 287 -60.80 1.08 -22.50
N ARG A 288 -61.05 0.11 -21.63
CA ARG A 288 -62.28 -0.71 -21.66
C ARG A 288 -63.42 -0.09 -20.87
N THR A 289 -63.11 0.61 -19.78
CA THR A 289 -64.13 1.15 -18.87
C THR A 289 -64.21 2.67 -18.89
N GLY A 290 -63.22 3.36 -19.44
CA GLY A 290 -63.08 4.82 -19.40
C GLY A 290 -62.77 5.44 -18.05
N GLY A 291 -62.74 4.60 -16.98
CA GLY A 291 -62.39 5.00 -15.62
C GLY A 291 -60.87 5.03 -15.40
N THR A 292 -60.45 5.44 -14.17
CA THR A 292 -59.03 5.39 -13.79
C THR A 292 -58.54 3.95 -13.72
N ALA A 293 -57.47 3.66 -14.42
CA ALA A 293 -56.89 2.32 -14.41
C ALA A 293 -56.22 2.02 -13.05
N SER A 294 -56.46 0.80 -12.54
CA SER A 294 -55.88 0.40 -11.25
C SER A 294 -54.35 0.30 -11.32
N PHE A 295 -53.67 0.44 -10.16
CA PHE A 295 -52.21 0.26 -10.09
C PHE A 295 -51.79 -1.12 -10.60
N ASN A 296 -52.49 -2.17 -10.17
CA ASN A 296 -52.13 -3.55 -10.51
C ASN A 296 -52.25 -3.80 -12.03
N ASP A 297 -53.35 -3.33 -12.66
CA ASP A 297 -53.56 -3.51 -14.09
C ASP A 297 -52.51 -2.73 -14.91
N GLN A 298 -52.17 -1.49 -14.48
CA GLN A 298 -51.15 -0.72 -15.15
C GLN A 298 -49.76 -1.35 -14.99
N PHE A 299 -49.37 -1.63 -13.73
CA PHE A 299 -47.99 -1.94 -13.38
C PHE A 299 -47.59 -3.36 -13.73
N PHE A 300 -48.50 -4.32 -13.63
CA PHE A 300 -48.16 -5.74 -13.85
C PHE A 300 -48.68 -6.30 -15.18
N ASP A 301 -49.60 -5.60 -15.88
CA ASP A 301 -50.19 -6.09 -17.09
C ASP A 301 -50.05 -5.12 -18.27
N GLN A 302 -50.67 -3.94 -18.21
CA GLN A 302 -50.83 -3.07 -19.37
C GLN A 302 -49.55 -2.32 -19.77
N ARG A 303 -48.67 -2.01 -18.83
CA ARG A 303 -47.49 -1.14 -19.04
C ARG A 303 -46.16 -1.83 -18.85
N VAL A 304 -46.13 -3.16 -18.91
CA VAL A 304 -44.90 -3.93 -18.89
C VAL A 304 -44.25 -3.88 -20.28
N ASN A 305 -43.10 -3.24 -20.36
CA ASN A 305 -42.27 -3.18 -21.55
C ASN A 305 -41.05 -4.07 -21.40
N LYS A 306 -40.79 -4.91 -22.38
CA LYS A 306 -39.58 -5.74 -22.48
C LYS A 306 -38.84 -5.30 -23.74
N SER A 307 -37.55 -5.02 -23.58
CA SER A 307 -36.69 -4.63 -24.70
C SER A 307 -35.42 -5.44 -24.70
N PHE A 308 -34.94 -5.77 -25.85
CA PHE A 308 -33.67 -6.37 -26.14
C PHE A 308 -33.02 -5.62 -27.29
N GLY A 309 -31.73 -5.31 -27.18
CA GLY A 309 -31.02 -4.56 -28.21
C GLY A 309 -29.55 -4.89 -28.27
N LEU A 310 -29.02 -4.72 -29.48
CA LEU A 310 -27.59 -4.69 -29.75
C LEU A 310 -27.23 -3.27 -30.20
N SER A 311 -26.17 -2.73 -29.61
CA SER A 311 -25.66 -1.39 -29.94
C SER A 311 -24.24 -1.48 -30.44
N LEU A 312 -23.98 -1.05 -31.67
CA LEU A 312 -22.64 -0.88 -32.24
C LEU A 312 -22.33 0.61 -32.26
N ASN A 313 -21.27 0.99 -31.54
CA ASN A 313 -20.78 2.37 -31.52
C ASN A 313 -19.42 2.43 -32.21
N LEU A 314 -19.33 3.20 -33.33
CA LEU A 314 -18.08 3.42 -34.05
C LEU A 314 -17.62 4.87 -33.83
N PRO A 315 -16.51 5.07 -33.11
CA PRO A 315 -16.01 6.41 -32.86
C PRO A 315 -15.24 6.94 -34.08
N ILE A 316 -15.82 7.93 -34.79
CA ILE A 316 -15.23 8.51 -36.01
C ILE A 316 -14.31 9.69 -35.65
N PHE A 317 -14.80 10.63 -34.85
CA PHE A 317 -14.07 11.83 -34.46
C PHE A 317 -14.53 12.31 -33.08
N ASN A 318 -13.57 12.72 -32.21
CA ASN A 318 -13.86 13.18 -30.85
C ASN A 318 -12.93 14.34 -30.42
N ASN A 319 -12.81 15.35 -31.30
CA ASN A 319 -12.03 16.54 -31.02
C ASN A 319 -10.57 16.27 -30.60
N TRP A 320 -9.93 15.27 -31.23
CA TRP A 320 -8.53 14.86 -30.98
C TRP A 320 -8.25 14.24 -29.59
N ASN A 321 -9.24 14.13 -28.72
CA ASN A 321 -9.06 13.67 -27.34
C ASN A 321 -8.43 12.26 -27.24
N ARG A 322 -8.83 11.33 -28.13
CA ARG A 322 -8.22 9.98 -28.16
C ARG A 322 -6.76 10.02 -28.54
N MET A 323 -6.40 10.84 -29.50
CA MET A 323 -4.99 10.98 -29.91
C MET A 323 -4.14 11.55 -28.78
N THR A 324 -4.65 12.53 -28.05
CA THR A 324 -3.98 13.09 -26.87
C THR A 324 -3.81 12.05 -25.76
N GLN A 325 -4.84 11.22 -25.51
CA GLN A 325 -4.74 10.12 -24.54
C GLN A 325 -3.66 9.08 -24.92
N ILE A 326 -3.60 8.72 -26.22
CA ILE A 326 -2.56 7.79 -26.72
C ILE A 326 -1.17 8.41 -26.57
N GLN A 327 -1.00 9.68 -26.92
CA GLN A 327 0.27 10.39 -26.78
C GLN A 327 0.68 10.51 -25.31
N SER A 328 -0.26 10.83 -24.40
CA SER A 328 0.00 10.87 -22.97
C SER A 328 0.43 9.49 -22.43
N ALA A 329 -0.25 8.42 -22.81
CA ALA A 329 0.12 7.06 -22.41
C ALA A 329 1.43 6.57 -23.05
N GLN A 330 1.89 7.19 -24.14
CA GLN A 330 3.18 6.86 -24.76
C GLN A 330 4.35 7.54 -24.04
N VAL A 331 4.11 8.69 -23.39
CA VAL A 331 5.13 9.48 -22.67
C VAL A 331 5.26 9.02 -21.21
N SER A 332 4.21 8.42 -20.62
CA SER A 332 4.21 7.85 -19.27
C SER A 332 5.11 6.64 -19.16
#